data_84b1689eff6b7bcd8d8ecf5d7c84e2ab
#
_entry.id   84b1689eff6b7bcd8d8ecf5d7c84e2ab
#
_cell.length_a   1.000
_cell.length_b   1.000
_cell.length_c   1.000
_cell.angle_alpha   90.00
_cell.angle_beta   90.00
_cell.angle_gamma   90.00
#
_symmetry.space_group_name_H-M   'P 1'
#
loop_
_entity.id
_entity.type
_entity.pdbx_description
1 polymer ?
#
loop_
_entity_poly.entity_id
_entity_poly.type
_entity_poly.pdbx_seq_one_letter_code
_entity_poly.pdbx_strand_id
1 'polypeptide(L)'
;MIEDQKADEIIGTIRGMLKSFKIRTYDEDTGYGLLRHVLVRRGFTSGQIMVVLVTASPVFPSKNNFVKALRQKHPEITTIVQNINNRGTSMVLGDKEHVLFGKGYIEDEL
;
A
#
# COMPACT_ATOMS: atom_id res chain seq x y z
N MET A 1 6.89 -20.75 10.87
CA MET A 1 6.55 -19.38 10.46
C MET A 1 5.14 -19.36 9.92
N ILE A 2 4.34 -18.47 10.45
CA ILE A 2 2.95 -18.37 10.01
C ILE A 2 2.89 -17.41 8.84
N GLU A 3 2.49 -17.89 7.68
CA GLU A 3 2.27 -17.04 6.53
C GLU A 3 0.90 -16.38 6.65
N ASP A 4 0.86 -15.07 6.41
CA ASP A 4 -0.39 -14.34 6.38
C ASP A 4 -0.97 -14.41 4.97
N GLN A 5 -1.84 -15.39 4.74
CA GLN A 5 -2.45 -15.59 3.44
C GLN A 5 -3.28 -14.37 3.00
N LYS A 6 -3.91 -13.70 3.94
CA LYS A 6 -4.69 -12.51 3.64
C LYS A 6 -3.79 -11.38 3.11
N ALA A 7 -2.64 -11.19 3.73
CA ALA A 7 -1.68 -10.20 3.26
C ALA A 7 -1.19 -10.54 1.85
N ASP A 8 -0.89 -11.82 1.60
CA ASP A 8 -0.43 -12.27 0.28
C ASP A 8 -1.51 -12.08 -0.79
N GLU A 9 -2.77 -12.34 -0.46
CA GLU A 9 -3.89 -12.12 -1.37
C GLU A 9 -4.02 -10.64 -1.76
N ILE A 10 -3.91 -9.75 -0.78
CA ILE A 10 -4.00 -8.31 -1.00
C ILE A 10 -2.85 -7.84 -1.88
N ILE A 11 -1.63 -8.29 -1.59
CA ILE A 11 -0.46 -7.94 -2.38
C ILE A 11 -0.60 -8.44 -3.81
N GLY A 12 -1.09 -9.66 -3.99
CA GLY A 12 -1.33 -10.23 -5.31
C GLY A 12 -2.37 -9.44 -6.11
N THR A 13 -3.45 -9.01 -5.44
CA THR A 13 -4.47 -8.17 -6.04
C THR A 13 -3.88 -6.85 -6.52
N ILE A 14 -3.06 -6.21 -5.67
CA ILE A 14 -2.42 -4.95 -6.01
C ILE A 14 -1.51 -5.12 -7.23
N ARG A 15 -0.73 -6.20 -7.30
CA ARG A 15 0.12 -6.47 -8.46
C ARG A 15 -0.69 -6.54 -9.76
N GLY A 16 -1.83 -7.22 -9.72
CA GLY A 16 -2.72 -7.29 -10.88
C GLY A 16 -3.28 -5.93 -11.26
N MET A 17 -3.60 -5.11 -10.26
CA MET A 17 -4.12 -3.78 -10.47
C MET A 17 -3.10 -2.81 -11.07
N LEU A 18 -1.81 -3.02 -10.82
CA LEU A 18 -0.77 -2.17 -11.37
C LEU A 18 -0.83 -2.15 -12.90
N LYS A 19 -1.08 -3.31 -13.51
CA LYS A 19 -1.23 -3.39 -14.96
C LYS A 19 -2.48 -2.65 -15.43
N SER A 20 -3.60 -2.86 -14.74
CA SER A 20 -4.88 -2.24 -15.11
C SER A 20 -4.84 -0.73 -15.01
N PHE A 21 -4.14 -0.19 -14.04
CA PHE A 21 -4.04 1.25 -13.80
C PHE A 21 -2.80 1.86 -14.42
N LYS A 22 -1.99 1.08 -15.13
CA LYS A 22 -0.75 1.52 -15.79
C LYS A 22 0.22 2.19 -14.81
N ILE A 23 0.31 1.61 -13.62
CA ILE A 23 1.24 2.06 -12.58
C ILE A 23 2.50 1.22 -12.68
N ARG A 24 3.66 1.88 -12.81
CA ARG A 24 4.93 1.19 -12.89
C ARG A 24 5.54 1.03 -11.50
N THR A 25 6.18 -0.12 -11.29
CA THR A 25 7.01 -0.30 -10.11
C THR A 25 8.28 0.53 -10.24
N TYR A 26 8.78 1.01 -9.09
CA TYR A 26 9.98 1.85 -9.07
C TYR A 26 11.22 1.03 -9.41
N ASP A 27 12.04 1.56 -10.30
CA ASP A 27 13.33 0.96 -10.68
C ASP A 27 14.44 1.82 -10.09
N GLU A 28 15.21 1.25 -9.17
CA GLU A 28 16.27 1.96 -8.47
C GLU A 28 17.42 2.35 -9.40
N ASP A 29 17.65 1.58 -10.47
CA ASP A 29 18.72 1.86 -11.42
C ASP A 29 18.43 3.07 -12.28
N THR A 30 17.18 3.25 -12.71
CA THR A 30 16.78 4.33 -13.60
C THR A 30 16.12 5.49 -12.89
N GLY A 31 15.59 5.27 -11.69
CA GLY A 31 14.81 6.26 -10.95
C GLY A 31 13.39 6.45 -11.47
N TYR A 32 12.93 5.59 -12.37
CA TYR A 32 11.59 5.68 -12.93
C TYR A 32 10.65 4.70 -12.25
N GLY A 33 9.37 5.05 -12.26
CA GLY A 33 8.31 4.26 -11.66
C GLY A 33 7.76 4.92 -10.40
N LEU A 34 6.61 4.43 -9.94
CA LEU A 34 5.90 5.04 -8.82
C LEU A 34 5.92 4.17 -7.58
N LEU A 35 5.47 2.92 -7.70
CA LEU A 35 5.28 2.06 -6.53
C LEU A 35 6.57 1.36 -6.14
N ARG A 36 7.05 1.66 -4.92
CA ARG A 36 8.29 1.07 -4.40
C ARG A 36 8.03 -0.17 -3.57
N HIS A 37 7.06 -0.09 -2.66
CA HIS A 37 6.75 -1.18 -1.74
C HIS A 37 5.27 -1.20 -1.41
N VAL A 38 4.77 -2.38 -1.03
CA VAL A 38 3.44 -2.55 -0.47
C VAL A 38 3.60 -3.25 0.87
N LEU A 39 3.10 -2.63 1.91
CA LEU A 39 3.13 -3.20 3.25
C LEU A 39 1.70 -3.47 3.70
N VAL A 40 1.47 -4.66 4.25
CA VAL A 40 0.17 -5.01 4.82
C VAL A 40 0.39 -5.32 6.30
N ARG A 41 -0.31 -4.60 7.16
CA ARG A 41 -0.25 -4.79 8.60
C ARG A 41 -1.60 -5.27 9.09
N ARG A 42 -1.58 -6.25 9.98
CA ARG A 42 -2.80 -6.76 10.62
C ARG A 42 -2.72 -6.58 12.12
N GLY A 43 -3.82 -6.09 12.68
CA GLY A 43 -3.98 -6.07 14.13
C GLY A 43 -4.15 -7.50 14.62
N PHE A 44 -3.36 -7.88 15.60
CA PHE A 44 -3.33 -9.25 16.09
C PHE A 44 -4.65 -9.62 16.79
N THR A 45 -5.18 -8.71 17.56
CA THR A 45 -6.41 -8.92 18.33
C THR A 45 -7.64 -8.42 17.61
N SER A 46 -7.54 -7.22 17.01
CA SER A 46 -8.66 -6.56 16.37
C SER A 46 -9.00 -7.14 14.99
N GLY A 47 -8.03 -7.76 14.33
CA GLY A 47 -8.20 -8.23 12.96
C GLY A 47 -8.23 -7.12 11.92
N GLN A 48 -7.98 -5.89 12.32
CA GLN A 48 -7.98 -4.77 11.38
C GLN A 48 -6.79 -4.88 10.41
N ILE A 49 -6.99 -4.39 9.18
CA ILE A 49 -5.99 -4.50 8.13
C ILE A 49 -5.64 -3.10 7.62
N MET A 50 -4.35 -2.80 7.61
CA MET A 50 -3.81 -1.56 7.08
C MET A 50 -2.92 -1.87 5.87
N VAL A 51 -3.18 -1.19 4.75
CA VAL A 51 -2.35 -1.29 3.56
C VAL A 51 -1.57 0.01 3.40
N VAL A 52 -0.26 -0.10 3.27
CA VAL A 52 0.62 1.05 3.03
C VAL A 52 1.23 0.90 1.64
N LEU A 53 0.96 1.89 0.79
CA LEU A 53 1.52 1.96 -0.56
C LEU A 53 2.66 2.96 -0.54
N VAL A 54 3.90 2.46 -0.64
CA VAL A 54 5.09 3.33 -0.62
C VAL A 54 5.39 3.74 -2.06
N THR A 55 5.30 5.04 -2.32
CA THR A 55 5.50 5.59 -3.66
C THR A 55 6.70 6.52 -3.70
N ALA A 56 7.33 6.63 -4.87
CA ALA A 56 8.48 7.50 -5.07
C ALA A 56 8.09 8.97 -5.23
N SER A 57 6.81 9.24 -5.49
CA SER A 57 6.30 10.58 -5.76
C SER A 57 4.94 10.76 -5.08
N PRO A 58 4.57 11.98 -4.68
CA PRO A 58 3.23 12.24 -4.14
C PRO A 58 2.14 12.12 -5.20
N VAL A 59 2.50 12.21 -6.47
CA VAL A 59 1.52 12.10 -7.57
C VAL A 59 1.16 10.64 -7.77
N PHE A 60 -0.10 10.30 -7.51
CA PHE A 60 -0.61 8.94 -7.67
C PHE A 60 -1.78 9.01 -8.66
N PRO A 61 -1.53 8.71 -9.96
CA PRO A 61 -2.59 8.78 -10.96
C PRO A 61 -3.73 7.82 -10.62
N SER A 62 -4.96 8.30 -10.76
CA SER A 62 -6.17 7.52 -10.50
C SER A 62 -6.25 6.91 -9.10
N LYS A 63 -5.66 7.58 -8.10
CA LYS A 63 -5.61 7.03 -6.74
C LYS A 63 -7.00 6.73 -6.18
N ASN A 64 -7.99 7.57 -6.45
CA ASN A 64 -9.34 7.36 -5.94
C ASN A 64 -9.97 6.09 -6.54
N ASN A 65 -9.79 5.89 -7.85
CA ASN A 65 -10.28 4.68 -8.52
C ASN A 65 -9.51 3.44 -8.07
N PHE A 66 -8.21 3.58 -7.84
CA PHE A 66 -7.37 2.49 -7.34
C PHE A 66 -7.85 2.04 -5.97
N VAL A 67 -8.05 2.98 -5.05
CA VAL A 67 -8.53 2.70 -3.69
C VAL A 67 -9.90 2.05 -3.74
N LYS A 68 -10.80 2.57 -4.56
CA LYS A 68 -12.15 2.03 -4.71
C LYS A 68 -12.12 0.59 -5.21
N ALA A 69 -11.31 0.32 -6.23
CA ALA A 69 -11.20 -1.03 -6.80
C ALA A 69 -10.59 -2.01 -5.78
N LEU A 70 -9.58 -1.57 -5.03
CA LEU A 70 -8.96 -2.41 -4.01
C LEU A 70 -9.97 -2.76 -2.92
N ARG A 71 -10.75 -1.79 -2.47
CA ARG A 71 -11.77 -2.00 -1.45
C ARG A 71 -12.90 -2.91 -1.93
N GLN A 72 -13.23 -2.87 -3.21
CA GLN A 72 -14.24 -3.77 -3.76
C GLN A 72 -13.77 -5.22 -3.74
N LYS A 73 -12.49 -5.44 -3.97
CA LYS A 73 -11.90 -6.78 -3.95
C LYS A 73 -11.61 -7.26 -2.53
N HIS A 74 -11.28 -6.35 -1.64
CA HIS A 74 -10.93 -6.64 -0.25
C HIS A 74 -11.67 -5.70 0.69
N PRO A 75 -13.00 -5.89 0.87
CA PRO A 75 -13.78 -5.00 1.74
C PRO A 75 -13.37 -5.07 3.21
N GLU A 76 -12.58 -6.08 3.59
CA GLU A 76 -12.07 -6.22 4.94
C GLU A 76 -10.95 -5.25 5.28
N ILE A 77 -10.39 -4.53 4.30
CA ILE A 77 -9.34 -3.54 4.55
C ILE A 77 -9.90 -2.39 5.39
N THR A 78 -9.24 -2.10 6.50
CA THR A 78 -9.66 -1.06 7.44
C THR A 78 -9.19 0.32 7.00
N THR A 79 -7.94 0.42 6.55
CA THR A 79 -7.36 1.71 6.15
C THR A 79 -6.29 1.51 5.08
N ILE A 80 -6.12 2.53 4.23
CA ILE A 80 -5.12 2.55 3.16
C ILE A 80 -4.37 3.87 3.26
N VAL A 81 -3.04 3.78 3.26
CA VAL A 81 -2.16 4.94 3.40
C VAL A 81 -1.16 4.95 2.26
N GLN A 82 -0.89 6.11 1.70
CA GLN A 82 0.21 6.33 0.78
C GLN A 82 1.38 6.94 1.56
N ASN A 83 2.51 6.23 1.59
CA ASN A 83 3.75 6.75 2.15
C ASN A 83 4.64 7.19 1.01
N ILE A 84 5.20 8.39 1.10
CA ILE A 84 6.02 8.95 0.04
C ILE A 84 7.48 8.86 0.45
N ASN A 85 8.25 8.09 -0.33
CA ASN A 85 9.68 7.95 -0.15
C ASN A 85 10.38 8.25 -1.48
N ASN A 86 10.83 9.48 -1.63
CA ASN A 86 11.51 9.94 -2.84
C ASN A 86 13.04 9.88 -2.72
N ARG A 87 13.55 9.29 -1.65
CA ARG A 87 14.99 9.19 -1.41
C ARG A 87 15.57 7.97 -2.10
N GLY A 88 16.80 8.08 -2.59
CA GLY A 88 17.53 6.96 -3.15
C GLY A 88 18.24 6.11 -2.11
N THR A 89 17.64 5.93 -0.93
CA THR A 89 18.21 5.19 0.18
C THR A 89 17.53 3.83 0.32
N SER A 90 18.12 2.96 1.16
CA SER A 90 17.56 1.66 1.48
C SER A 90 16.37 1.72 2.44
N MET A 91 16.00 2.90 2.92
CA MET A 91 14.84 3.06 3.80
C MET A 91 13.56 2.77 3.04
N VAL A 92 12.69 1.96 3.65
CA VAL A 92 11.40 1.59 3.03
C VAL A 92 10.40 2.75 3.14
N LEU A 93 10.28 3.34 4.33
CA LEU A 93 9.30 4.40 4.59
C LEU A 93 9.93 5.78 4.52
N GLY A 94 9.21 6.71 3.90
CA GLY A 94 9.57 8.11 3.88
C GLY A 94 8.88 8.88 4.99
N ASP A 95 9.09 10.20 5.00
CA ASP A 95 8.63 11.09 6.07
C ASP A 95 7.18 11.56 5.89
N LYS A 96 6.64 11.49 4.68
CA LYS A 96 5.32 12.02 4.38
C LYS A 96 4.32 10.91 4.10
N GLU A 97 3.11 11.08 4.62
CA GLU A 97 2.03 10.13 4.42
C GLU A 97 0.72 10.85 4.09
N HIS A 98 -0.08 10.22 3.24
CA HIS A 98 -1.44 10.66 2.96
C HIS A 98 -2.39 9.50 3.21
N VAL A 99 -3.45 9.76 3.98
CA VAL A 99 -4.48 8.76 4.20
C VAL A 99 -5.39 8.73 2.99
N LEU A 100 -5.46 7.57 2.33
CA LEU A 100 -6.30 7.40 1.15
C LEU A 100 -7.69 6.86 1.51
N PHE A 101 -7.78 6.08 2.59
CA PHE A 101 -9.02 5.52 3.09
C PHE A 101 -8.88 5.21 4.57
N GLY A 102 -9.93 5.45 5.33
CA GLY A 102 -9.98 5.13 6.75
C GLY A 102 -9.26 6.15 7.62
N LYS A 103 -8.79 5.72 8.78
CA LYS A 103 -8.18 6.60 9.78
C LYS A 103 -6.68 6.79 9.61
N GLY A 104 -6.03 5.92 8.84
CA GLY A 104 -4.57 5.96 8.66
C GLY A 104 -3.81 5.14 9.68
N TYR A 105 -4.50 4.45 10.56
CA TYR A 105 -3.88 3.55 11.54
C TYR A 105 -4.86 2.44 11.87
N ILE A 106 -4.36 1.38 12.48
CA ILE A 106 -5.18 0.29 12.99
C ILE A 106 -5.07 0.23 14.50
N GLU A 107 -6.16 -0.20 15.14
CA GLU A 107 -6.20 -0.40 16.58
C GLU A 107 -5.88 -1.84 16.89
N ASP A 108 -5.08 -2.05 17.93
CA ASP A 108 -4.75 -3.38 18.40
C ASP A 108 -4.57 -3.31 19.90
N GLU A 109 -5.19 -4.24 20.61
CA GLU A 109 -5.06 -4.32 22.06
C GLU A 109 -3.86 -5.17 22.44
N LEU A 110 -3.09 -4.64 23.34
CA LEU A 110 -1.94 -5.37 23.90
C LEU A 110 -2.35 -6.20 25.10
#